data_4fee5e9f234c87de919cee18c63aa0c6
#
_entry.id   4fee5e9f234c87de919cee18c63aa0c6
#
_cell.length_a   1.000
_cell.length_b   1.000
_cell.length_c   1.000
_cell.angle_alpha   90.00
_cell.angle_beta   90.00
_cell.angle_gamma   90.00
#
_symmetry.space_group_name_H-M   'P 1'
#
loop_
_entity.id
_entity.type
_entity.pdbx_description
1 polymer ?
#
loop_
_entity_poly.entity_id
_entity_poly.type
_entity_poly.pdbx_seq_one_letter_code
_entity_poly.pdbx_strand_id
1 'polypeptide(L)'
;SIDTKLFHVKHQGGIIMPQWTQAQREAIDARNSELLVSAAAGSGKTAVLVEHVLQLLREGGQINRLLIITFTRAAAAELRERLIAALDAEAAGNAHLRRQMLLARRAQISTLHVFCHRVIRQHFQAADVDPMAKVGENTALEPLLQRALDESVEELCQSDSPDAQALTSQYQDAQIVDMARQLYTFLRAQADPEAWLSQHMADPSGAGLAPFLLIL
;
A
#
# COMPACT_ATOMS: atom_id res chain seq x y z
N SER A 1 -19.28 -27.84 12.29
CA SER A 1 -18.82 -27.40 13.64
C SER A 1 -17.35 -27.09 13.53
N ILE A 2 -17.01 -25.81 13.48
CA ILE A 2 -15.63 -25.33 13.42
C ILE A 2 -15.27 -24.93 14.85
N ASP A 3 -14.38 -25.72 15.46
CA ASP A 3 -13.87 -25.47 16.82
C ASP A 3 -13.01 -24.19 16.82
N THR A 4 -13.59 -23.12 17.32
CA THR A 4 -12.89 -21.87 17.63
C THR A 4 -12.21 -22.04 18.98
N LYS A 5 -11.00 -22.59 19.02
CA LYS A 5 -10.19 -22.58 20.25
C LYS A 5 -9.54 -21.21 20.40
N LEU A 6 -10.11 -20.39 21.30
CA LEU A 6 -9.51 -19.18 21.82
C LEU A 6 -8.18 -19.52 22.52
N PHE A 7 -7.11 -18.84 22.13
CA PHE A 7 -5.83 -18.90 22.83
C PHE A 7 -5.91 -18.17 24.16
N HIS A 8 -6.12 -18.93 25.24
CA HIS A 8 -5.88 -18.44 26.60
C HIS A 8 -4.41 -18.67 26.95
N VAL A 9 -3.64 -17.60 26.99
CA VAL A 9 -2.30 -17.62 27.58
C VAL A 9 -2.45 -17.61 29.09
N LYS A 10 -2.37 -18.79 29.74
CA LYS A 10 -2.12 -18.88 31.17
C LYS A 10 -0.62 -18.83 31.41
N HIS A 11 -0.18 -17.78 32.10
CA HIS A 11 1.15 -17.73 32.69
C HIS A 11 1.31 -18.83 33.77
N GLN A 12 1.97 -19.91 33.41
CA GLN A 12 2.70 -20.77 34.36
C GLN A 12 3.87 -21.39 33.60
N GLY A 13 5.06 -21.26 34.15
CA GLY A 13 6.39 -21.54 33.63
C GLY A 13 6.55 -22.84 32.82
N GLY A 14 6.46 -22.72 31.56
CA GLY A 14 6.81 -23.69 30.54
C GLY A 14 6.58 -23.05 29.18
N ILE A 15 7.58 -23.06 28.32
CA ILE A 15 7.47 -22.57 26.93
C ILE A 15 6.52 -23.53 26.21
N ILE A 16 5.21 -23.20 26.19
CA ILE A 16 4.26 -23.90 25.33
C ILE A 16 4.53 -23.42 23.91
N MET A 17 5.28 -24.20 23.15
CA MET A 17 5.41 -23.97 21.71
C MET A 17 4.00 -23.98 21.08
N PRO A 18 3.61 -22.96 20.32
CA PRO A 18 2.34 -22.97 19.58
C PRO A 18 2.29 -24.22 18.71
N GLN A 19 1.22 -24.99 18.80
CA GLN A 19 1.01 -26.12 17.87
C GLN A 19 0.54 -25.55 16.53
N TRP A 20 1.45 -25.39 15.61
CA TRP A 20 1.15 -24.98 14.24
C TRP A 20 0.49 -26.12 13.47
N THR A 21 -0.55 -25.82 12.68
CA THR A 21 -1.09 -26.77 11.69
C THR A 21 -0.05 -27.01 10.59
N GLN A 22 -0.24 -28.05 9.79
CA GLN A 22 0.66 -28.34 8.68
C GLN A 22 0.77 -27.16 7.71
N ALA A 23 -0.37 -26.58 7.28
CA ALA A 23 -0.38 -25.43 6.38
C ALA A 23 0.31 -24.18 6.99
N GLN A 24 0.18 -23.97 8.31
CA GLN A 24 0.88 -22.89 8.99
C GLN A 24 2.39 -23.14 9.03
N ARG A 25 2.84 -24.37 9.26
CA ARG A 25 4.28 -24.74 9.21
C ARG A 25 4.85 -24.53 7.81
N GLU A 26 4.16 -24.98 6.78
CA GLU A 26 4.57 -24.77 5.39
C GLU A 26 4.75 -23.28 5.08
N ALA A 27 3.85 -22.43 5.58
CA ALA A 27 3.97 -20.98 5.41
C ALA A 27 5.14 -20.38 6.22
N ILE A 28 5.40 -20.87 7.44
CA ILE A 28 6.51 -20.44 8.28
C ILE A 28 7.86 -20.86 7.67
N ASP A 29 7.92 -22.06 7.10
CA ASP A 29 9.16 -22.64 6.57
C ASP A 29 9.46 -22.26 5.12
N ALA A 30 8.52 -21.60 4.42
CA ALA A 30 8.71 -21.19 3.03
C ALA A 30 9.92 -20.26 2.87
N ARG A 31 10.78 -20.54 1.88
CA ARG A 31 11.98 -19.75 1.55
C ARG A 31 12.12 -19.59 0.05
N ASN A 32 12.65 -18.44 -0.36
CA ASN A 32 13.04 -18.15 -1.75
C ASN A 32 11.93 -18.44 -2.79
N SER A 33 10.67 -18.23 -2.39
CA SER A 33 9.50 -18.45 -3.23
C SER A 33 8.46 -17.35 -2.98
N GLU A 34 7.60 -17.13 -3.95
CA GLU A 34 6.39 -16.36 -3.76
C GLU A 34 5.36 -17.22 -3.03
N LEU A 35 4.82 -16.71 -1.93
CA LEU A 35 3.85 -17.41 -1.11
C LEU A 35 2.58 -16.58 -0.95
N LEU A 36 1.46 -17.11 -1.38
CA LEU A 36 0.15 -16.56 -1.11
C LEU A 36 -0.55 -17.35 0.00
N VAL A 37 -0.77 -16.71 1.15
CA VAL A 37 -1.48 -17.31 2.28
C VAL A 37 -2.93 -16.81 2.30
N SER A 38 -3.85 -17.69 1.91
CA SER A 38 -5.29 -17.43 2.02
C SER A 38 -5.83 -18.07 3.30
N ALA A 39 -6.43 -17.27 4.17
CA ALA A 39 -6.94 -17.75 5.44
C ALA A 39 -8.06 -16.84 5.98
N ALA A 40 -9.06 -17.41 6.67
CA ALA A 40 -10.16 -16.69 7.27
C ALA A 40 -9.70 -15.71 8.37
N ALA A 41 -10.57 -14.79 8.76
CA ALA A 41 -10.32 -13.93 9.93
C ALA A 41 -10.15 -14.80 11.19
N GLY A 42 -9.22 -14.47 12.06
CA GLY A 42 -8.95 -15.23 13.28
C GLY A 42 -8.12 -16.52 13.10
N SER A 43 -7.70 -16.87 11.89
CA SER A 43 -6.90 -18.08 11.60
C SER A 43 -5.44 -18.01 12.05
N GLY A 44 -5.02 -16.93 12.72
CA GLY A 44 -3.65 -16.77 13.21
C GLY A 44 -2.65 -16.24 12.18
N LYS A 45 -3.09 -15.63 11.05
CA LYS A 45 -2.19 -15.07 10.02
C LYS A 45 -1.05 -14.21 10.58
N THR A 46 -1.37 -13.31 11.52
CA THR A 46 -0.36 -12.45 12.14
C THR A 46 0.64 -13.25 12.98
N ALA A 47 0.20 -14.29 13.68
CA ALA A 47 1.09 -15.15 14.45
C ALA A 47 2.02 -15.95 13.54
N VAL A 48 1.50 -16.48 12.43
CA VAL A 48 2.29 -17.16 11.38
C VAL A 48 3.34 -16.22 10.79
N LEU A 49 2.96 -14.97 10.48
CA LEU A 49 3.90 -13.97 9.96
C LEU A 49 5.01 -13.64 10.96
N VAL A 50 4.66 -13.45 12.25
CA VAL A 50 5.66 -13.18 13.30
C VAL A 50 6.62 -14.36 13.42
N GLU A 51 6.12 -15.60 13.46
CA GLU A 51 6.94 -16.80 13.55
C GLU A 51 7.83 -16.99 12.31
N HIS A 52 7.29 -16.75 11.11
CA HIS A 52 8.07 -16.77 9.87
C HIS A 52 9.26 -15.79 9.94
N VAL A 53 9.02 -14.55 10.37
CA VAL A 53 10.09 -13.54 10.55
C VAL A 53 11.09 -13.99 11.61
N LEU A 54 10.63 -14.51 12.76
CA LEU A 54 11.53 -15.02 13.80
C LEU A 54 12.42 -16.13 13.29
N GLN A 55 11.87 -17.06 12.52
CA GLN A 55 12.65 -18.16 11.95
C GLN A 55 13.71 -17.67 10.96
N LEU A 56 13.36 -16.70 10.10
CA LEU A 56 14.35 -16.03 9.24
C LEU A 56 15.50 -15.41 10.06
N LEU A 57 15.17 -14.79 11.19
CA LEU A 57 16.18 -14.16 12.06
C LEU A 57 17.03 -15.19 12.81
N ARG A 58 16.45 -16.32 13.23
CA ARG A 58 17.20 -17.46 13.82
C ARG A 58 18.21 -18.05 12.83
N GLU A 59 17.86 -18.09 11.55
CA GLU A 59 18.71 -18.55 10.44
C GLU A 59 19.80 -17.54 10.04
N GLY A 60 19.95 -16.42 10.76
CA GLY A 60 20.96 -15.40 10.50
C GLY A 60 20.48 -14.23 9.64
N GLY A 61 19.20 -14.18 9.31
CA GLY A 61 18.58 -13.04 8.62
C GLY A 61 18.70 -11.74 9.40
N GLN A 62 18.51 -10.62 8.72
CA GLN A 62 18.58 -9.28 9.33
C GLN A 62 17.25 -8.56 9.17
N ILE A 63 16.68 -8.08 10.27
CA ILE A 63 15.37 -7.41 10.30
C ILE A 63 15.34 -6.12 9.47
N ASN A 64 16.45 -5.42 9.35
CA ASN A 64 16.59 -4.21 8.55
C ASN A 64 16.60 -4.46 7.03
N ARG A 65 16.69 -5.72 6.59
CA ARG A 65 16.55 -6.14 5.18
C ARG A 65 15.14 -6.63 4.85
N LEU A 66 14.23 -6.65 5.82
CA LEU A 66 12.84 -7.04 5.63
C LEU A 66 11.97 -5.79 5.49
N LEU A 67 11.05 -5.85 4.54
CA LEU A 67 9.96 -4.88 4.39
C LEU A 67 8.64 -5.58 4.70
N ILE A 68 7.93 -5.07 5.70
CA ILE A 68 6.61 -5.58 6.09
C ILE A 68 5.59 -4.47 5.91
N ILE A 69 4.61 -4.70 5.05
CA ILE A 69 3.57 -3.73 4.74
C ILE A 69 2.23 -4.20 5.32
N THR A 70 1.53 -3.27 5.97
CA THR A 70 0.19 -3.48 6.51
C THR A 70 -0.78 -2.44 5.97
N PHE A 71 -2.09 -2.66 6.14
CA PHE A 71 -3.10 -1.69 5.70
C PHE A 71 -3.23 -0.50 6.64
N THR A 72 -3.05 -0.69 7.95
CA THR A 72 -3.24 0.37 8.95
C THR A 72 -1.99 0.62 9.78
N ARG A 73 -1.84 1.85 10.26
CA ARG A 73 -0.76 2.23 11.19
C ARG A 73 -0.83 1.43 12.49
N ALA A 74 -2.05 1.16 12.98
CA ALA A 74 -2.27 0.38 14.19
C ALA A 74 -1.77 -1.06 14.01
N ALA A 75 -2.10 -1.72 12.90
CA ALA A 75 -1.62 -3.07 12.59
C ALA A 75 -0.07 -3.12 12.46
N ALA A 76 0.54 -2.08 11.89
CA ALA A 76 2.00 -1.99 11.80
C ALA A 76 2.65 -1.85 13.20
N ALA A 77 2.05 -1.04 14.08
CA ALA A 77 2.53 -0.88 15.45
C ALA A 77 2.38 -2.18 16.25
N GLU A 78 1.20 -2.80 16.21
CA GLU A 78 0.93 -4.07 16.88
C GLU A 78 1.88 -5.18 16.40
N LEU A 79 2.11 -5.30 15.11
CA LEU A 79 3.04 -6.30 14.56
C LEU A 79 4.47 -6.07 15.06
N ARG A 80 4.91 -4.81 15.12
CA ARG A 80 6.23 -4.46 15.64
C ARG A 80 6.37 -4.82 17.12
N GLU A 81 5.37 -4.52 17.94
CA GLU A 81 5.35 -4.87 19.36
C GLU A 81 5.41 -6.39 19.60
N ARG A 82 4.60 -7.14 18.85
CA ARG A 82 4.61 -8.60 18.91
C ARG A 82 5.97 -9.19 18.51
N LEU A 83 6.60 -8.66 17.47
CA LEU A 83 7.91 -9.11 17.03
C LEU A 83 9.00 -8.78 18.05
N ILE A 84 8.98 -7.59 18.64
CA ILE A 84 9.93 -7.21 19.69
C ILE A 84 9.76 -8.11 20.92
N ALA A 85 8.53 -8.35 21.37
CA ALA A 85 8.26 -9.22 22.51
C ALA A 85 8.72 -10.66 22.28
N ALA A 86 8.51 -11.18 21.06
CA ALA A 86 8.94 -12.52 20.68
C ALA A 86 10.48 -12.63 20.60
N LEU A 87 11.15 -11.61 20.07
CA LEU A 87 12.62 -11.53 20.05
C LEU A 87 13.20 -11.42 21.47
N ASP A 88 12.58 -10.65 22.36
CA ASP A 88 13.02 -10.50 23.75
C ASP A 88 12.97 -11.84 24.50
N ALA A 89 11.92 -12.61 24.28
CA ALA A 89 11.77 -13.95 24.89
C ALA A 89 12.89 -14.93 24.45
N GLU A 90 13.47 -14.75 23.27
CA GLU A 90 14.49 -15.63 22.68
C GLU A 90 15.90 -15.04 22.73
N ALA A 91 16.06 -13.77 23.05
CA ALA A 91 17.35 -13.08 23.06
C ALA A 91 18.31 -13.57 24.16
N ALA A 92 17.81 -14.30 25.16
CA ALA A 92 18.61 -14.85 26.24
C ALA A 92 19.63 -15.86 25.69
N GLY A 93 20.93 -15.52 25.80
CA GLY A 93 22.02 -16.38 25.31
C GLY A 93 22.32 -16.28 23.79
N ASN A 94 21.52 -15.53 23.02
CA ASN A 94 21.75 -15.36 21.57
C ASN A 94 22.08 -13.90 21.23
N ALA A 95 23.38 -13.64 20.98
CA ALA A 95 23.85 -12.29 20.65
C ALA A 95 23.27 -11.74 19.33
N HIS A 96 23.03 -12.63 18.34
CA HIS A 96 22.43 -12.23 17.07
C HIS A 96 20.98 -11.76 17.28
N LEU A 97 20.13 -12.55 17.95
CA LEU A 97 18.72 -12.17 18.19
C LEU A 97 18.63 -10.92 19.08
N ARG A 98 19.52 -10.75 20.05
CA ARG A 98 19.60 -9.52 20.86
C ARG A 98 19.86 -8.29 19.98
N ARG A 99 20.76 -8.41 19.02
CA ARG A 99 21.02 -7.34 18.03
C ARG A 99 19.80 -7.09 17.16
N GLN A 100 19.12 -8.13 16.68
CA GLN A 100 17.90 -8.00 15.86
C GLN A 100 16.77 -7.32 16.64
N MET A 101 16.60 -7.62 17.92
CA MET A 101 15.63 -6.96 18.79
C MET A 101 15.86 -5.43 18.88
N LEU A 102 17.12 -5.00 19.03
CA LEU A 102 17.44 -3.56 19.01
C LEU A 102 17.13 -2.91 17.67
N LEU A 103 17.40 -3.61 16.57
CA LEU A 103 17.11 -3.13 15.20
C LEU A 103 15.62 -3.16 14.87
N ALA A 104 14.83 -4.02 15.51
CA ALA A 104 13.39 -4.17 15.25
C ALA A 104 12.59 -2.88 15.47
N ARG A 105 13.06 -2.01 16.38
CA ARG A 105 12.48 -0.68 16.60
C ARG A 105 12.54 0.22 15.37
N ARG A 106 13.54 0.01 14.49
CA ARG A 106 13.79 0.75 13.25
C ARG A 106 13.46 -0.08 12.00
N ALA A 107 12.88 -1.28 12.20
CA ALA A 107 12.49 -2.15 11.10
C ALA A 107 11.46 -1.48 10.18
N GLN A 108 11.51 -1.83 8.92
CA GLN A 108 10.59 -1.30 7.91
C GLN A 108 9.23 -2.02 7.99
N ILE A 109 8.48 -1.74 9.06
CA ILE A 109 7.11 -2.21 9.28
C ILE A 109 6.21 -0.99 9.21
N SER A 110 5.43 -0.84 8.15
CA SER A 110 4.64 0.36 7.91
C SER A 110 3.48 0.10 6.95
N THR A 111 2.63 1.11 6.76
CA THR A 111 1.66 1.07 5.65
C THR A 111 2.37 1.36 4.33
N LEU A 112 1.74 0.94 3.21
CA LEU A 112 2.25 1.20 1.86
C LEU A 112 2.51 2.69 1.64
N HIS A 113 1.57 3.54 2.04
CA HIS A 113 1.72 5.01 1.90
C HIS A 113 2.94 5.56 2.64
N VAL A 114 3.18 5.11 3.88
CA VAL A 114 4.36 5.53 4.66
C VAL A 114 5.65 5.05 4.01
N PHE A 115 5.66 3.84 3.45
CA PHE A 115 6.79 3.30 2.71
C PHE A 115 7.08 4.14 1.46
N CYS A 116 6.07 4.36 0.59
CA CYS A 116 6.21 5.17 -0.63
C CYS A 116 6.70 6.59 -0.32
N HIS A 117 6.11 7.25 0.69
CA HIS A 117 6.56 8.57 1.11
C HIS A 117 8.03 8.58 1.56
N ARG A 118 8.49 7.54 2.24
CA ARG A 118 9.90 7.40 2.62
C ARG A 118 10.80 7.26 1.39
N VAL A 119 10.42 6.41 0.42
CA VAL A 119 11.17 6.23 -0.82
C VAL A 119 11.27 7.54 -1.60
N ILE A 120 10.16 8.27 -1.76
CA ILE A 120 10.15 9.58 -2.42
C ILE A 120 11.11 10.56 -1.71
N ARG A 121 11.05 10.63 -0.38
CA ARG A 121 11.93 11.51 0.39
C ARG A 121 13.42 11.13 0.35
N GLN A 122 13.73 9.85 0.18
CA GLN A 122 15.12 9.40 0.01
C GLN A 122 15.66 9.67 -1.40
N HIS A 123 14.76 9.69 -2.39
CA HIS A 123 15.08 9.87 -3.80
C HIS A 123 14.42 11.12 -4.39
N PHE A 124 14.28 12.18 -3.59
CA PHE A 124 13.53 13.39 -3.95
C PHE A 124 14.02 14.03 -5.24
N GLN A 125 15.32 13.99 -5.52
CA GLN A 125 15.88 14.52 -6.77
C GLN A 125 15.42 13.72 -8.00
N ALA A 126 15.39 12.38 -7.90
CA ALA A 126 14.93 11.53 -9.00
C ALA A 126 13.41 11.58 -9.19
N ALA A 127 12.68 11.90 -8.12
CA ALA A 127 11.23 12.06 -8.15
C ALA A 127 10.79 13.50 -8.52
N ASP A 128 11.73 14.44 -8.69
CA ASP A 128 11.49 15.87 -8.91
C ASP A 128 10.50 16.47 -7.89
N VAL A 129 10.69 16.13 -6.62
CA VAL A 129 9.83 16.57 -5.52
C VAL A 129 10.64 17.40 -4.53
N ASP A 130 10.07 18.50 -4.05
CA ASP A 130 10.66 19.28 -2.96
C ASP A 130 10.82 18.38 -1.72
N PRO A 131 12.03 18.26 -1.15
CA PRO A 131 12.28 17.48 0.06
C PRO A 131 11.46 17.95 1.28
N MET A 132 10.99 19.21 1.26
CA MET A 132 10.11 19.77 2.29
C MET A 132 8.62 19.57 1.99
N ALA A 133 8.27 18.99 0.84
CA ALA A 133 6.88 18.69 0.48
C ALA A 133 6.20 17.85 1.55
N LYS A 134 4.98 18.22 1.87
CA LYS A 134 4.12 17.51 2.83
C LYS A 134 3.00 16.79 2.07
N VAL A 135 2.60 15.66 2.59
CA VAL A 135 1.36 15.01 2.11
C VAL A 135 0.19 15.90 2.51
N GLY A 136 -0.51 16.44 1.52
CA GLY A 136 -1.70 17.26 1.73
C GLY A 136 -2.89 16.40 2.17
N GLU A 137 -3.76 16.97 2.97
CA GLU A 137 -5.07 16.38 3.26
C GLU A 137 -6.01 16.65 2.09
N ASN A 138 -6.91 15.70 1.79
CA ASN A 138 -7.85 15.82 0.67
C ASN A 138 -8.68 17.10 0.75
N THR A 139 -9.10 17.51 1.95
CA THR A 139 -9.84 18.74 2.20
C THR A 139 -9.10 20.02 1.78
N ALA A 140 -7.78 20.01 1.84
CA ALA A 140 -6.94 21.14 1.41
C ALA A 140 -6.63 21.09 -0.09
N LEU A 141 -6.58 19.91 -0.67
CA LEU A 141 -6.25 19.70 -2.09
C LEU A 141 -7.46 19.86 -3.01
N GLU A 142 -8.66 19.51 -2.52
CA GLU A 142 -9.90 19.56 -3.31
C GLU A 142 -10.21 20.93 -3.92
N PRO A 143 -10.09 22.06 -3.20
CA PRO A 143 -10.30 23.38 -3.78
C PRO A 143 -9.26 23.75 -4.86
N LEU A 144 -8.03 23.25 -4.72
CA LEU A 144 -6.97 23.47 -5.72
C LEU A 144 -7.25 22.67 -6.98
N LEU A 145 -7.68 21.43 -6.85
CA LEU A 145 -8.09 20.59 -7.98
C LEU A 145 -9.30 21.20 -8.70
N GLN A 146 -10.31 21.64 -7.95
CA GLN A 146 -11.49 22.29 -8.56
C GLN A 146 -11.07 23.51 -9.37
N ARG A 147 -10.26 24.39 -8.80
CA ARG A 147 -9.76 25.57 -9.51
C ARG A 147 -8.99 25.21 -10.79
N ALA A 148 -8.09 24.23 -10.70
CA ALA A 148 -7.31 23.79 -11.87
C ALA A 148 -8.23 23.23 -12.98
N LEU A 149 -9.28 22.50 -12.61
CA LEU A 149 -10.27 21.99 -13.56
C LEU A 149 -11.08 23.14 -14.19
N ASP A 150 -11.55 24.10 -13.39
CA ASP A 150 -12.30 25.25 -13.87
C ASP A 150 -11.46 26.10 -14.84
N GLU A 151 -10.21 26.41 -14.48
CA GLU A 151 -9.26 27.13 -15.34
C GLU A 151 -8.99 26.37 -16.65
N SER A 152 -8.78 25.02 -16.60
CA SER A 152 -8.55 24.21 -17.79
C SER A 152 -9.76 24.16 -18.73
N VAL A 153 -10.98 24.10 -18.17
CA VAL A 153 -12.22 24.11 -18.97
C VAL A 153 -12.45 25.50 -19.56
N GLU A 154 -12.15 26.57 -18.82
CA GLU A 154 -12.23 27.94 -19.33
C GLU A 154 -11.26 28.15 -20.53
N GLU A 155 -10.01 27.68 -20.43
CA GLU A 155 -9.04 27.69 -21.52
C GLU A 155 -9.57 26.89 -22.72
N LEU A 156 -10.16 25.72 -22.49
CA LEU A 156 -10.77 24.91 -23.53
C LEU A 156 -11.92 25.66 -24.23
N CYS A 157 -12.80 26.30 -23.49
CA CYS A 157 -13.91 27.10 -24.02
C CYS A 157 -13.45 28.30 -24.86
N GLN A 158 -12.29 28.86 -24.54
CA GLN A 158 -11.67 29.95 -25.29
C GLN A 158 -10.87 29.50 -26.51
N SER A 159 -10.69 28.18 -26.65
CA SER A 159 -9.94 27.59 -27.77
C SER A 159 -10.75 27.60 -29.07
N ASP A 160 -10.10 28.01 -30.15
CA ASP A 160 -10.69 27.94 -31.51
C ASP A 160 -10.61 26.53 -32.13
N SER A 161 -10.26 25.51 -31.35
CA SER A 161 -10.15 24.13 -31.87
C SER A 161 -11.54 23.58 -32.25
N PRO A 162 -11.67 22.86 -33.37
CA PRO A 162 -12.95 22.25 -33.77
C PRO A 162 -13.50 21.28 -32.73
N ASP A 163 -12.60 20.56 -32.01
CA ASP A 163 -12.97 19.59 -30.99
C ASP A 163 -13.52 20.30 -29.74
N ALA A 164 -12.91 21.43 -29.33
CA ALA A 164 -13.41 22.25 -28.24
C ALA A 164 -14.80 22.80 -28.57
N GLN A 165 -15.00 23.32 -29.78
CA GLN A 165 -16.30 23.83 -30.22
C GLN A 165 -17.36 22.72 -30.28
N ALA A 166 -17.02 21.52 -30.74
CA ALA A 166 -17.91 20.37 -30.72
C ALA A 166 -18.32 20.00 -29.29
N LEU A 167 -17.37 19.95 -28.36
CA LEU A 167 -17.60 19.61 -26.94
C LEU A 167 -18.49 20.66 -26.25
N THR A 168 -18.16 21.93 -26.39
CA THR A 168 -18.92 23.04 -25.76
C THR A 168 -20.29 23.26 -26.38
N SER A 169 -20.52 22.88 -27.63
CA SER A 169 -21.84 22.89 -28.26
C SER A 169 -22.77 21.78 -27.75
N GLN A 170 -22.20 20.67 -27.24
CA GLN A 170 -22.94 19.49 -26.84
C GLN A 170 -23.16 19.42 -25.31
N TYR A 171 -22.23 19.94 -24.51
CA TYR A 171 -22.23 19.84 -23.07
C TYR A 171 -22.12 21.22 -22.41
N GLN A 172 -22.70 21.35 -21.22
CA GLN A 172 -22.53 22.55 -20.38
C GLN A 172 -21.18 22.51 -19.65
N ASP A 173 -20.63 23.68 -19.32
CA ASP A 173 -19.31 23.80 -18.65
C ASP A 173 -19.19 22.92 -17.40
N ALA A 174 -20.22 22.87 -16.57
CA ALA A 174 -20.23 22.02 -15.37
C ALA A 174 -20.12 20.52 -15.71
N GLN A 175 -20.71 20.06 -16.81
CA GLN A 175 -20.62 18.68 -17.27
C GLN A 175 -19.20 18.37 -17.78
N ILE A 176 -18.58 19.32 -18.48
CA ILE A 176 -17.21 19.20 -18.98
C ILE A 176 -16.23 19.11 -17.77
N VAL A 177 -16.43 19.94 -16.73
CA VAL A 177 -15.63 19.88 -15.50
C VAL A 177 -15.76 18.53 -14.82
N ASP A 178 -16.98 17.97 -14.74
CA ASP A 178 -17.19 16.64 -14.13
C ASP A 178 -16.53 15.52 -14.95
N MET A 179 -16.64 15.57 -16.28
CA MET A 179 -15.95 14.63 -17.17
C MET A 179 -14.44 14.72 -17.02
N ALA A 180 -13.88 15.94 -16.99
CA ALA A 180 -12.45 16.17 -16.78
C ALA A 180 -11.97 15.64 -15.42
N ARG A 181 -12.77 15.82 -14.35
CA ARG A 181 -12.49 15.28 -13.01
C ARG A 181 -12.47 13.75 -13.02
N GLN A 182 -13.43 13.12 -13.66
CA GLN A 182 -13.49 11.65 -13.77
C GLN A 182 -12.29 11.12 -14.54
N LEU A 183 -11.97 11.73 -15.68
CA LEU A 183 -10.79 11.38 -16.47
C LEU A 183 -9.49 11.54 -15.66
N TYR A 184 -9.31 12.65 -14.98
CA TYR A 184 -8.16 12.88 -14.12
C TYR A 184 -8.03 11.83 -13.02
N THR A 185 -9.14 11.49 -12.36
CA THR A 185 -9.16 10.45 -11.31
C THR A 185 -8.78 9.08 -11.86
N PHE A 186 -9.28 8.74 -13.04
CA PHE A 186 -8.95 7.50 -13.72
C PHE A 186 -7.48 7.46 -14.15
N LEU A 187 -6.97 8.53 -14.76
CA LEU A 187 -5.59 8.62 -15.21
C LEU A 187 -4.59 8.48 -14.07
N ARG A 188 -4.87 9.05 -12.90
CA ARG A 188 -4.03 8.89 -11.72
C ARG A 188 -3.91 7.45 -11.22
N ALA A 189 -4.81 6.57 -11.58
CA ALA A 189 -4.75 5.15 -11.25
C ALA A 189 -3.93 4.33 -12.27
N GLN A 190 -3.53 4.93 -13.42
CA GLN A 190 -2.71 4.27 -14.40
C GLN A 190 -1.24 4.29 -14.02
N ALA A 191 -0.48 3.28 -14.44
CA ALA A 191 0.96 3.20 -14.21
C ALA A 191 1.73 4.29 -14.99
N ASP A 192 1.26 4.60 -16.19
CA ASP A 192 1.77 5.66 -17.07
C ASP A 192 0.57 6.40 -17.70
N PRO A 193 0.11 7.50 -17.07
CA PRO A 193 -1.04 8.26 -17.54
C PRO A 193 -0.85 8.87 -18.94
N GLU A 194 0.35 9.35 -19.24
CA GLU A 194 0.64 10.01 -20.51
C GLU A 194 0.67 9.02 -21.67
N ALA A 195 1.31 7.88 -21.48
CA ALA A 195 1.33 6.81 -22.47
C ALA A 195 -0.08 6.27 -22.71
N TRP A 196 -0.87 6.08 -21.65
CA TRP A 196 -2.26 5.64 -21.74
C TRP A 196 -3.09 6.64 -22.56
N LEU A 197 -3.00 7.93 -22.25
CA LEU A 197 -3.74 8.99 -22.93
C LEU A 197 -3.36 9.04 -24.42
N SER A 198 -2.07 9.06 -24.71
CA SER A 198 -1.56 9.11 -26.11
C SER A 198 -2.05 7.93 -26.95
N GLN A 199 -2.06 6.72 -26.39
CA GLN A 199 -2.54 5.52 -27.07
C GLN A 199 -4.03 5.61 -27.40
N HIS A 200 -4.86 6.12 -26.49
CA HIS A 200 -6.30 6.18 -26.66
C HIS A 200 -6.76 7.38 -27.48
N MET A 201 -5.97 8.46 -27.52
CA MET A 201 -6.18 9.57 -28.46
C MET A 201 -5.89 9.15 -29.91
N ALA A 202 -4.94 8.23 -30.14
CA ALA A 202 -4.59 7.74 -31.48
C ALA A 202 -5.64 6.78 -32.06
N ASP A 203 -6.38 6.05 -31.21
CA ASP A 203 -7.46 5.14 -31.61
C ASP A 203 -8.72 5.36 -30.75
N PRO A 204 -9.57 6.33 -31.13
CA PRO A 204 -10.82 6.62 -30.41
C PRO A 204 -11.92 5.56 -30.63
N SER A 205 -11.66 4.49 -31.40
CA SER A 205 -12.66 3.46 -31.75
C SER A 205 -13.13 2.58 -30.56
N GLY A 206 -12.67 2.87 -29.35
CA GLY A 206 -13.46 2.61 -28.15
C GLY A 206 -13.20 1.33 -27.38
N ALA A 207 -12.30 0.44 -27.77
CA ALA A 207 -12.02 -0.75 -26.96
C ALA A 207 -11.39 -0.41 -25.59
N GLY A 208 -10.68 0.73 -25.48
CA GLY A 208 -10.08 1.22 -24.23
C GLY A 208 -10.96 2.17 -23.43
N LEU A 209 -12.02 2.73 -24.04
CA LEU A 209 -12.96 3.64 -23.39
C LEU A 209 -14.15 2.90 -22.77
N ALA A 210 -14.28 1.60 -22.96
CA ALA A 210 -15.39 0.81 -22.42
C ALA A 210 -15.58 0.97 -20.89
N PRO A 211 -14.53 1.07 -20.07
CA PRO A 211 -14.70 1.38 -18.63
C PRO A 211 -15.26 2.78 -18.37
N PHE A 212 -15.03 3.74 -19.29
CA PHE A 212 -15.51 5.12 -19.16
C PHE A 212 -16.98 5.27 -19.57
N LEU A 213 -17.42 4.52 -20.59
CA LEU A 213 -18.80 4.54 -21.09
C LEU A 213 -19.80 3.88 -20.12
N LEU A 214 -19.33 3.11 -19.15
CA LEU A 214 -20.14 2.50 -18.10
C LEU A 214 -20.37 3.42 -16.88
N ILE A 215 -19.69 4.58 -16.82
CA ILE A 215 -19.77 5.54 -15.71
C ILE A 215 -20.59 6.79 -16.09
N LEU A 216 -20.83 7.01 -17.38
CA LEU A 216 -21.71 8.05 -17.93
C LEU A 216 -23.13 7.50 -18.11
#